data_fce4a00e177813c80c4d607ddedf6e84
#
_entry.id   fce4a00e177813c80c4d607ddedf6e84
#
_cell.length_a   1.000
_cell.length_b   1.000
_cell.length_c   1.000
_cell.angle_alpha   90.00
_cell.angle_beta   90.00
_cell.angle_gamma   90.00
#
_symmetry.space_group_name_H-M   'P 1'
#
loop_
_entity.id
_entity.type
_entity.pdbx_description
1 polymer ?
#
loop_
_entity_poly.entity_id
_entity_poly.type
_entity_poly.pdbx_seq_one_letter_code
_entity_poly.pdbx_strand_id
1 'polypeptide(L)'
;MSLWDAGVDLGATLAKAVAVPSGRPLEAFESIVAPAGDERLLDAFLLRHSLRHLAATGGGATTLADRLASERPVTIVDEFAAWGAGEPLLTRRAGLELHSPHLLVSLGTGTSILRMGARGSVARVGGTALGGG
;
A
#
# COMPACT_ATOMS: atom_id res chain seq x y z
N MET A 1 -17.37 -17.14 -7.37
CA MET A 1 -17.02 -16.02 -6.46
C MET A 1 -15.62 -15.56 -6.82
N SER A 2 -15.47 -14.27 -7.11
CA SER A 2 -14.15 -13.75 -7.46
C SER A 2 -13.29 -13.63 -6.21
N LEU A 3 -12.05 -14.11 -6.28
CA LEU A 3 -11.06 -13.91 -5.23
C LEU A 3 -10.38 -12.54 -5.41
N TRP A 4 -9.99 -11.94 -4.30
CA TRP A 4 -9.35 -10.63 -4.24
C TRP A 4 -8.01 -10.71 -3.51
N ASP A 5 -7.10 -9.86 -3.90
CA ASP A 5 -5.86 -9.60 -3.16
C ASP A 5 -5.96 -8.19 -2.58
N ALA A 6 -5.58 -8.02 -1.31
CA ALA A 6 -5.63 -6.73 -0.65
C ALA A 6 -4.28 -6.29 -0.10
N GLY A 7 -4.06 -4.99 -0.12
CA GLY A 7 -2.93 -4.33 0.50
C GLY A 7 -3.38 -3.25 1.47
N VAL A 8 -2.70 -3.14 2.61
CA VAL A 8 -2.97 -2.14 3.64
C VAL A 8 -1.70 -1.38 3.98
N ASP A 9 -1.76 -0.07 3.95
CA ASP A 9 -0.72 0.83 4.45
C ASP A 9 -1.20 1.46 5.76
N LEU A 10 -0.56 1.12 6.86
CA LEU A 10 -0.89 1.60 8.21
C LEU A 10 0.11 2.67 8.64
N GLY A 11 -0.13 3.88 8.19
CA GLY A 11 0.64 5.06 8.59
C GLY A 11 0.29 5.58 9.98
N ALA A 12 1.03 6.59 10.44
CA ALA A 12 0.80 7.19 11.76
C ALA A 12 -0.52 7.96 11.86
N THR A 13 -1.00 8.56 10.76
CA THR A 13 -2.19 9.41 10.72
C THR A 13 -3.35 8.73 9.99
N LEU A 14 -3.07 8.01 8.93
CA LEU A 14 -4.06 7.40 8.05
C LEU A 14 -3.76 5.92 7.84
N ALA A 15 -4.80 5.11 7.82
CA ALA A 15 -4.81 3.77 7.27
C ALA A 15 -5.39 3.82 5.86
N LYS A 16 -4.74 3.18 4.91
CA LYS A 16 -5.19 3.09 3.52
C LYS A 16 -5.28 1.61 3.14
N ALA A 17 -6.33 1.23 2.47
CA ALA A 17 -6.46 -0.13 1.97
C ALA A 17 -6.92 -0.13 0.52
N VAL A 18 -6.44 -1.10 -0.22
CA VAL A 18 -6.84 -1.38 -1.60
C VAL A 18 -7.13 -2.85 -1.76
N ALA A 19 -8.17 -3.18 -2.50
CA ALA A 19 -8.46 -4.53 -2.93
C ALA A 19 -8.56 -4.59 -4.44
N VAL A 20 -7.97 -5.62 -5.05
CA VAL A 20 -7.96 -5.86 -6.49
C VAL A 20 -8.37 -7.30 -6.79
N PRO A 21 -9.06 -7.56 -7.91
CA PRO A 21 -9.32 -8.93 -8.34
C PRO A 21 -8.01 -9.69 -8.53
N SER A 22 -7.90 -10.89 -7.94
CA SER A 22 -6.69 -11.69 -7.99
C SER A 22 -6.25 -11.97 -9.44
N GLY A 23 -5.00 -11.68 -9.74
CA GLY A 23 -4.41 -11.82 -11.07
C GLY A 23 -4.77 -10.73 -12.07
N ARG A 24 -5.61 -9.73 -11.71
CA ARG A 24 -6.05 -8.65 -12.60
C ARG A 24 -6.00 -7.25 -11.95
N PRO A 25 -4.85 -6.84 -11.40
CA PRO A 25 -4.76 -5.63 -10.57
C PRO A 25 -4.98 -4.32 -11.35
N LEU A 26 -4.94 -4.35 -12.69
CA LEU A 26 -5.14 -3.16 -13.53
C LEU A 26 -6.58 -2.98 -14.00
N GLU A 27 -7.45 -4.00 -13.89
CA GLU A 27 -8.82 -3.93 -14.40
C GLU A 27 -9.74 -3.13 -13.50
N ALA A 28 -9.68 -3.42 -12.19
CA ALA A 28 -10.52 -2.75 -11.20
C ALA A 28 -9.79 -2.71 -9.85
N PHE A 29 -10.18 -1.78 -9.01
CA PHE A 29 -9.81 -1.79 -7.60
C PHE A 29 -10.87 -1.08 -6.78
N GLU A 30 -10.96 -1.47 -5.52
CA GLU A 30 -11.66 -0.73 -4.47
C GLU A 30 -10.64 -0.22 -3.45
N SER A 31 -10.87 0.94 -2.90
CA SER A 31 -9.98 1.51 -1.89
C SER A 31 -10.74 2.29 -0.82
N ILE A 32 -10.14 2.35 0.35
CA ILE A 32 -10.56 3.24 1.42
C ILE A 32 -9.37 3.98 2.03
N VAL A 33 -9.69 5.11 2.62
CA VAL A 33 -8.80 5.84 3.54
C VAL A 33 -9.57 6.06 4.83
N ALA A 34 -8.95 5.71 5.94
CA ALA A 34 -9.53 5.84 7.28
C ALA A 34 -8.52 6.52 8.21
N PRO A 35 -8.96 7.16 9.29
CA PRO A 35 -8.06 7.60 10.36
C PRO A 35 -7.26 6.41 10.92
N ALA A 36 -6.01 6.63 11.28
CA ALA A 36 -5.23 5.62 11.98
C ALA A 36 -5.94 5.20 13.27
N GLY A 37 -6.04 3.91 13.52
CA GLY A 37 -6.79 3.36 14.66
C GLY A 37 -8.29 3.13 14.43
N ASP A 38 -8.86 3.55 13.30
CA ASP A 38 -10.23 3.15 12.95
C ASP A 38 -10.26 1.73 12.36
N GLU A 39 -10.09 0.75 13.24
CA GLU A 39 -10.09 -0.66 12.87
C GLU A 39 -11.43 -1.11 12.28
N ARG A 40 -12.55 -0.49 12.69
CA ARG A 40 -13.89 -0.89 12.24
C ARG A 40 -14.09 -0.66 10.75
N LEU A 41 -13.62 0.48 10.22
CA LEU A 41 -13.68 0.79 8.80
C LEU A 41 -12.79 -0.15 7.99
N LEU A 42 -11.59 -0.41 8.48
CA LEU A 42 -10.66 -1.33 7.83
C LEU A 42 -11.23 -2.75 7.79
N ASP A 43 -11.73 -3.24 8.92
CA ASP A 43 -12.31 -4.59 9.01
C ASP A 43 -13.53 -4.73 8.10
N ALA A 44 -14.42 -3.75 8.11
CA ALA A 44 -15.60 -3.74 7.23
C ALA A 44 -15.19 -3.76 5.74
N PHE A 45 -14.11 -3.07 5.38
CA PHE A 45 -13.58 -3.12 4.03
C PHE A 45 -13.03 -4.50 3.68
N LEU A 46 -12.19 -5.08 4.54
CA LEU A 46 -11.57 -6.38 4.30
C LEU A 46 -12.61 -7.52 4.26
N LEU A 47 -13.64 -7.44 5.09
CA LEU A 47 -14.71 -8.46 5.16
C LEU A 47 -15.62 -8.47 3.92
N ARG A 48 -15.71 -7.36 3.17
CA ARG A 48 -16.52 -7.32 1.93
C ARG A 48 -15.92 -8.16 0.80
N HIS A 49 -14.65 -8.51 0.91
CA HIS A 49 -13.91 -9.20 -0.14
C HIS A 49 -13.56 -10.63 0.28
N SER A 50 -13.75 -11.58 -0.64
CA SER A 50 -13.21 -12.94 -0.48
C SER A 50 -11.71 -12.91 -0.74
N LEU A 51 -10.93 -12.54 0.29
CA LEU A 51 -9.50 -12.33 0.16
C LEU A 51 -8.74 -13.64 0.02
N ARG A 52 -7.93 -13.71 -1.04
CA ARG A 52 -6.92 -14.75 -1.26
C ARG A 52 -5.61 -14.42 -0.54
N HIS A 53 -5.15 -13.17 -0.69
CA HIS A 53 -3.94 -12.67 -0.04
C HIS A 53 -4.23 -11.33 0.64
N LEU A 54 -3.54 -11.11 1.74
CA LEU A 54 -3.53 -9.84 2.46
C LEU A 54 -2.08 -9.47 2.77
N ALA A 55 -1.65 -8.32 2.30
CA ALA A 55 -0.34 -7.75 2.59
C ALA A 55 -0.51 -6.46 3.40
N ALA A 56 0.45 -6.16 4.26
CA ALA A 56 0.46 -4.94 5.05
C ALA A 56 1.85 -4.31 5.07
N THR A 57 1.86 -2.98 5.06
CA THR A 57 3.05 -2.16 5.23
C THR A 57 2.80 -1.01 6.20
N GLY A 58 3.83 -0.25 6.52
CA GLY A 58 3.75 0.85 7.47
C GLY A 58 3.93 0.42 8.92
N GLY A 59 3.99 1.39 9.82
CA GLY A 59 4.32 1.17 11.25
C GLY A 59 3.33 0.28 12.01
N GLY A 60 2.08 0.21 11.56
CA GLY A 60 1.04 -0.64 12.16
C GLY A 60 0.93 -2.05 11.58
N ALA A 61 1.75 -2.42 10.60
CA ALA A 61 1.62 -3.70 9.88
C ALA A 61 1.74 -4.92 10.79
N THR A 62 2.69 -4.92 11.72
CA THR A 62 2.88 -6.02 12.69
C THR A 62 1.66 -6.17 13.60
N THR A 63 1.14 -5.06 14.13
CA THR A 63 -0.07 -5.08 14.98
C THR A 63 -1.27 -5.65 14.24
N LEU A 64 -1.46 -5.29 12.97
CA LEU A 64 -2.52 -5.87 12.14
C LEU A 64 -2.31 -7.38 11.94
N ALA A 65 -1.08 -7.80 11.64
CA ALA A 65 -0.74 -9.20 11.43
C ALA A 65 -1.03 -10.04 12.69
N ASP A 66 -0.62 -9.55 13.86
CA ASP A 66 -0.86 -10.22 15.14
C ASP A 66 -2.36 -10.32 15.44
N ARG A 67 -3.11 -9.24 15.20
CA ARG A 67 -4.56 -9.19 15.41
C ARG A 67 -5.31 -10.20 14.54
N LEU A 68 -4.90 -10.37 13.30
CA LEU A 68 -5.56 -11.26 12.34
C LEU A 68 -4.97 -12.67 12.29
N ALA A 69 -3.94 -12.99 13.08
CA ALA A 69 -3.20 -14.24 13.01
C ALA A 69 -4.05 -15.51 13.12
N SER A 70 -5.13 -15.47 13.91
CA SER A 70 -6.05 -16.60 14.06
C SER A 70 -7.05 -16.76 12.91
N GLU A 71 -7.25 -15.72 12.10
CA GLU A 71 -8.25 -15.72 11.04
C GLU A 71 -7.61 -15.92 9.66
N ARG A 72 -6.50 -15.24 9.42
CA ARG A 72 -5.77 -15.29 8.15
C ARG A 72 -4.32 -14.85 8.28
N PRO A 73 -3.41 -15.36 7.47
CA PRO A 73 -2.05 -14.86 7.39
C PRO A 73 -2.02 -13.47 6.73
N VAL A 74 -1.19 -12.59 7.27
CA VAL A 74 -0.87 -11.28 6.70
C VAL A 74 0.60 -11.26 6.31
N THR A 75 0.89 -10.95 5.06
CA THR A 75 2.27 -10.77 4.60
C THR A 75 2.74 -9.35 4.91
N ILE A 76 3.74 -9.21 5.76
CA ILE A 76 4.35 -7.90 6.03
C ILE A 76 5.32 -7.57 4.90
N VAL A 77 5.13 -6.41 4.28
CA VAL A 77 5.94 -5.93 3.15
C VAL A 77 6.68 -4.66 3.58
N ASP A 78 7.96 -4.61 3.26
CA ASP A 78 8.75 -3.38 3.41
C ASP A 78 8.16 -2.24 2.58
N GLU A 79 8.16 -1.02 3.13
CA GLU A 79 7.54 0.13 2.49
C GLU A 79 8.17 0.45 1.12
N PHE A 80 9.49 0.33 1.00
CA PHE A 80 10.18 0.58 -0.27
C PHE A 80 9.89 -0.51 -1.31
N ALA A 81 9.79 -1.76 -0.86
CA ALA A 81 9.35 -2.85 -1.74
C ALA A 81 7.92 -2.63 -2.22
N ALA A 82 7.02 -2.15 -1.36
CA ALA A 82 5.65 -1.81 -1.74
C ALA A 82 5.62 -0.68 -2.78
N TRP A 83 6.42 0.38 -2.62
CA TRP A 83 6.55 1.45 -3.61
C TRP A 83 7.11 0.94 -4.94
N GLY A 84 8.18 0.12 -4.89
CA GLY A 84 8.80 -0.45 -6.09
C GLY A 84 7.86 -1.31 -6.92
N ALA A 85 6.93 -2.02 -6.27
CA ALA A 85 5.93 -2.82 -6.94
C ALA A 85 4.70 -2.01 -7.39
N GLY A 86 4.26 -1.05 -6.57
CA GLY A 86 3.01 -0.33 -6.77
C GLY A 86 3.11 0.82 -7.77
N GLU A 87 4.19 1.58 -7.73
CA GLU A 87 4.36 2.75 -8.61
C GLU A 87 4.26 2.40 -10.10
N PRO A 88 4.92 1.35 -10.62
CA PRO A 88 4.79 0.99 -12.02
C PRO A 88 3.38 0.57 -12.44
N LEU A 89 2.60 0.00 -11.52
CA LEU A 89 1.20 -0.34 -11.77
C LEU A 89 0.33 0.91 -11.86
N LEU A 90 0.52 1.86 -10.95
CA LEU A 90 -0.24 3.11 -10.90
C LEU A 90 0.07 4.00 -12.11
N THR A 91 1.33 4.14 -12.50
CA THR A 91 1.75 4.93 -13.67
C THR A 91 1.20 4.35 -14.96
N ARG A 92 1.27 3.01 -15.11
CA ARG A 92 0.65 2.32 -16.27
C ARG A 92 -0.85 2.56 -16.32
N ARG A 93 -1.54 2.44 -15.19
CA ARG A 93 -2.98 2.70 -15.10
C ARG A 93 -3.34 4.14 -15.45
N ALA A 94 -2.50 5.09 -15.05
CA ALA A 94 -2.67 6.51 -15.35
C ALA A 94 -2.26 6.88 -16.79
N GLY A 95 -1.73 5.96 -17.59
CA GLY A 95 -1.23 6.22 -18.94
C GLY A 95 0.04 7.09 -18.93
N LEU A 96 0.78 7.08 -17.82
CA LEU A 96 2.03 7.84 -17.70
C LEU A 96 3.22 6.99 -18.11
N GLU A 97 4.07 7.57 -18.95
CA GLU A 97 5.39 7.01 -19.28
C GLU A 97 6.46 7.76 -18.48
N LEU A 98 7.05 7.09 -17.52
CA LEU A 98 8.13 7.63 -16.72
C LEU A 98 9.46 7.03 -17.14
N HIS A 99 10.44 7.91 -17.41
CA HIS A 99 11.80 7.48 -17.66
C HIS A 99 12.49 7.06 -16.36
N SER A 100 13.21 5.97 -16.41
CA SER A 100 14.03 5.51 -15.27
C SER A 100 15.47 6.00 -15.40
N PRO A 101 16.11 6.52 -14.35
CA PRO A 101 15.55 6.73 -13.03
C PRO A 101 14.72 8.02 -12.92
N HIS A 102 13.78 8.06 -11.98
CA HIS A 102 13.01 9.26 -11.64
C HIS A 102 12.85 9.40 -10.12
N LEU A 103 12.32 10.53 -9.68
CA LEU A 103 12.04 10.77 -8.27
C LEU A 103 10.54 10.63 -8.00
N LEU A 104 10.23 9.94 -6.91
CA LEU A 104 8.91 9.86 -6.34
C LEU A 104 8.94 10.58 -4.99
N VAL A 105 8.02 11.53 -4.80
CA VAL A 105 7.85 12.25 -3.54
C VAL A 105 6.59 11.74 -2.85
N SER A 106 6.77 11.09 -1.70
CA SER A 106 5.68 10.64 -0.86
C SER A 106 5.42 11.66 0.24
N LEU A 107 4.20 12.22 0.25
CA LEU A 107 3.73 13.18 1.22
C LEU A 107 2.74 12.49 2.17
N GLY A 108 3.22 12.13 3.35
CA GLY A 108 2.43 11.60 4.44
C GLY A 108 2.50 12.52 5.66
N THR A 109 2.60 11.98 6.86
CA THR A 109 2.91 12.72 8.09
C THR A 109 4.28 13.41 7.98
N GLY A 110 5.23 12.77 7.29
CA GLY A 110 6.47 13.36 6.81
C GLY A 110 6.58 13.27 5.29
N THR A 111 7.67 13.80 4.75
CA THR A 111 7.98 13.71 3.32
C THR A 111 9.14 12.74 3.12
N SER A 112 9.00 11.84 2.16
CA SER A 112 10.09 10.98 1.69
C SER A 112 10.34 11.22 0.21
N ILE A 113 11.61 11.37 -0.15
CA ILE A 113 12.05 11.49 -1.54
C ILE A 113 12.74 10.17 -1.90
N LEU A 114 12.16 9.46 -2.86
CA LEU A 114 12.60 8.15 -3.30
C LEU A 114 13.12 8.24 -4.73
N ARG A 115 14.27 7.63 -4.97
CA ARG A 115 14.76 7.41 -6.33
C ARG A 115 14.25 6.06 -6.82
N MET A 116 13.42 6.10 -7.83
CA MET A 116 12.87 4.93 -8.51
C MET A 116 13.80 4.55 -9.65
N GLY A 117 14.37 3.38 -9.56
CA GLY A 117 15.29 2.85 -10.58
C GLY A 117 14.62 1.80 -11.46
N ALA A 118 15.41 1.18 -12.32
CA ALA A 118 14.95 0.09 -13.17
C ALA A 118 14.51 -1.13 -12.32
N ARG A 119 13.54 -1.88 -12.86
CA ARG A 119 13.03 -3.14 -12.27
C ARG A 119 12.48 -2.98 -10.84
N GLY A 120 11.91 -1.81 -10.53
CA GLY A 120 11.31 -1.56 -9.23
C GLY A 120 12.31 -1.35 -8.09
N SER A 121 13.59 -1.06 -8.40
CA SER A 121 14.55 -0.70 -7.36
C SER A 121 14.21 0.66 -6.76
N VAL A 122 14.24 0.77 -5.44
CA VAL A 122 13.88 1.98 -4.70
C VAL A 122 14.96 2.31 -3.69
N ALA A 123 15.36 3.58 -3.66
CA ALA A 123 16.28 4.09 -2.64
C ALA A 123 15.76 5.42 -2.09
N ARG A 124 15.76 5.56 -0.78
CA ARG A 124 15.46 6.85 -0.15
C ARG A 124 16.68 7.76 -0.31
N VAL A 125 16.48 8.91 -0.94
CA VAL A 125 17.55 9.89 -1.19
C VAL A 125 17.38 11.16 -0.37
N GLY A 126 16.23 11.35 0.26
CA GLY A 126 15.98 12.49 1.13
C GLY A 126 14.64 12.38 1.85
N GLY A 127 14.34 13.39 2.64
CA GLY A 127 13.09 13.50 3.34
C GLY A 127 13.15 14.49 4.49
N THR A 128 11.99 14.82 5.04
CA THR A 128 11.83 15.74 6.16
C THR A 128 10.69 15.28 7.05
N ALA A 129 10.67 15.71 8.32
CA ALA A 129 9.55 15.49 9.22
C ALA A 129 8.33 16.35 8.86
N LEU A 130 8.48 17.32 7.97
CA LEU A 130 7.36 18.12 7.46
C LEU A 130 6.59 17.32 6.42
N GLY A 131 5.30 17.21 6.61
CA GLY A 131 4.41 16.46 5.73
C GLY A 131 3.17 17.28 5.35
N GLY A 132 2.24 16.59 4.69
CA GLY A 132 0.98 17.18 4.24
C GLY A 132 -0.19 17.01 5.22
N GLY A 133 0.05 16.40 6.35
CA GLY A 133 -0.96 16.12 7.37
C GLY A 133 -0.99 17.12 8.50
#